data_751fd3f85bfd8015ed5453316c7a19c8
#
_entry.id   751fd3f85bfd8015ed5453316c7a19c8
#
_cell.length_a   1.000
_cell.length_b   1.000
_cell.length_c   1.000
_cell.angle_alpha   90.00
_cell.angle_beta   90.00
_cell.angle_gamma   90.00
#
_symmetry.space_group_name_H-M   'P 1'
#
loop_
_entity.id
_entity.type
_entity.pdbx_description
1 polymer ?
#
loop_
_entity_poly.entity_id
_entity_poly.type
_entity_poly.pdbx_seq_one_letter_code
_entity_poly.pdbx_strand_id
1 'polypeptide(L)'
;VTTVKVHSNMGDAYLEGLKNTWVTGMETSKKLGQIEDYFIYRSELPASGDFNLMLVVRFANNEALAPYQERYEAFMKEFGEEQSEKTTEYAQENYPGMREITGEYRFRRIDLK
;
A
#
# COMPACT_ATOMS: atom_id res chain seq x y z
N VAL A 1 0.32 6.36 5.53
CA VAL A 1 -0.92 5.63 5.85
C VAL A 1 -1.99 5.97 4.84
N THR A 2 -2.52 4.96 4.19
CA THR A 2 -3.63 5.10 3.26
C THR A 2 -4.86 4.47 3.90
N THR A 3 -5.93 5.25 4.04
CA THR A 3 -7.19 4.73 4.56
C THR A 3 -8.10 4.38 3.39
N VAL A 4 -8.75 3.23 3.49
CA VAL A 4 -9.53 2.65 2.40
C VAL A 4 -10.90 2.23 2.91
N LYS A 5 -11.94 2.54 2.15
CA LYS A 5 -13.28 1.99 2.35
C LYS A 5 -13.48 0.87 1.33
N VAL A 6 -13.44 -0.36 1.81
CA VAL A 6 -13.72 -1.53 0.98
C VAL A 6 -15.22 -1.76 0.94
N HIS A 7 -15.77 -1.96 -0.24
CA HIS A 7 -17.21 -2.18 -0.42
C HIS A 7 -17.66 -3.50 0.22
N SER A 8 -18.92 -3.57 0.60
CA SER A 8 -19.50 -4.75 1.22
C SER A 8 -19.28 -5.99 0.38
N ASN A 9 -18.90 -7.08 1.04
CA ASN A 9 -18.63 -8.39 0.42
C ASN A 9 -17.39 -8.42 -0.50
N MET A 10 -16.61 -7.34 -0.56
CA MET A 10 -15.40 -7.28 -1.38
C MET A 10 -14.11 -7.43 -0.57
N GLY A 11 -14.20 -7.55 0.77
CA GLY A 11 -13.03 -7.58 1.64
C GLY A 11 -12.02 -8.67 1.31
N ASP A 12 -12.49 -9.89 1.16
CA ASP A 12 -11.59 -11.03 0.88
C ASP A 12 -11.01 -10.95 -0.52
N ALA A 13 -11.81 -10.56 -1.52
CA ALA A 13 -11.36 -10.38 -2.89
C ALA A 13 -10.32 -9.25 -2.97
N TYR A 14 -10.55 -8.16 -2.23
CA TYR A 14 -9.62 -7.04 -2.18
C TYR A 14 -8.28 -7.44 -1.56
N LEU A 15 -8.29 -8.16 -0.43
CA LEU A 15 -7.07 -8.63 0.21
C LEU A 15 -6.29 -9.60 -0.67
N GLU A 16 -6.97 -10.48 -1.38
CA GLU A 16 -6.32 -11.39 -2.33
C GLU A 16 -5.67 -10.62 -3.47
N GLY A 17 -6.34 -9.59 -3.97
CA GLY A 17 -5.78 -8.70 -4.99
C GLY A 17 -4.56 -7.94 -4.49
N LEU A 18 -4.61 -7.41 -3.27
CA LEU A 18 -3.48 -6.71 -2.65
C LEU A 18 -2.25 -7.60 -2.52
N LYS A 19 -2.44 -8.86 -2.22
CA LYS A 19 -1.35 -9.83 -2.10
C LYS A 19 -0.52 -9.90 -3.39
N ASN A 20 -1.18 -9.83 -4.53
CA ASN A 20 -0.52 -9.95 -5.84
C ASN A 20 -0.11 -8.60 -6.44
N THR A 21 -0.47 -7.49 -5.84
CA THR A 21 -0.18 -6.14 -6.35
C THR A 21 0.61 -5.32 -5.33
N TRP A 22 -0.06 -4.78 -4.33
CA TRP A 22 0.56 -3.89 -3.35
C TRP A 22 1.63 -4.59 -2.51
N VAL A 23 1.33 -5.79 -2.00
CA VAL A 23 2.28 -6.56 -1.18
C VAL A 23 3.52 -6.91 -1.98
N THR A 24 3.37 -7.32 -3.23
CA THR A 24 4.50 -7.64 -4.11
C THR A 24 5.40 -6.43 -4.30
N GLY A 25 4.82 -5.25 -4.51
CA GLY A 25 5.57 -3.99 -4.62
C GLY A 25 6.26 -3.62 -3.32
N MET A 26 5.58 -3.76 -2.18
CA MET A 26 6.15 -3.44 -0.87
C MET A 26 7.31 -4.38 -0.51
N GLU A 27 7.20 -5.67 -0.83
CA GLU A 27 8.30 -6.61 -0.62
C GLU A 27 9.54 -6.23 -1.45
N THR A 28 9.34 -5.78 -2.68
CA THR A 28 10.42 -5.28 -3.52
C THR A 28 11.09 -4.05 -2.89
N SER A 29 10.29 -3.08 -2.45
CA SER A 29 10.80 -1.87 -1.79
C SER A 29 11.54 -2.19 -0.49
N LYS A 30 11.04 -3.15 0.27
CA LYS A 30 11.69 -3.58 1.52
C LYS A 30 13.02 -4.25 1.24
N LYS A 31 13.09 -5.12 0.24
CA LYS A 31 14.33 -5.78 -0.20
C LYS A 31 15.38 -4.76 -0.62
N LEU A 32 14.98 -3.68 -1.28
CA LEU A 32 15.87 -2.60 -1.71
C LEU A 32 16.23 -1.60 -0.60
N GLY A 33 15.66 -1.76 0.59
CA GLY A 33 15.89 -0.84 1.69
C GLY A 33 15.21 0.51 1.55
N GLN A 34 14.25 0.64 0.65
CA GLN A 34 13.51 1.88 0.43
C GLN A 34 12.45 2.12 1.51
N ILE A 35 11.95 1.04 2.10
CA ILE A 35 11.05 1.09 3.25
C ILE A 35 11.57 0.17 4.34
N GLU A 36 11.18 0.44 5.58
CA GLU A 36 11.55 -0.41 6.71
C GLU A 36 10.61 -1.59 6.83
N ASP A 37 9.30 -1.35 6.71
CA ASP A 37 8.28 -2.39 6.80
C ASP A 37 6.94 -1.88 6.26
N TYR A 38 5.96 -2.77 6.17
CA TYR A 38 4.61 -2.42 5.76
C TYR A 38 3.59 -3.29 6.51
N PHE A 39 2.37 -2.79 6.65
CA PHE A 39 1.31 -3.47 7.39
C PHE A 39 -0.04 -3.21 6.75
N ILE A 40 -0.94 -4.17 6.89
CA ILE A 40 -2.34 -4.02 6.51
C ILE A 40 -3.16 -4.21 7.79
N TYR A 41 -3.98 -3.22 8.12
CA TYR A 41 -4.92 -3.30 9.23
C TYR A 41 -6.34 -3.29 8.70
N ARG A 42 -7.13 -4.23 9.16
CA ARG A 42 -8.54 -4.34 8.79
C ARG A 42 -9.40 -4.14 10.05
N SER A 43 -10.43 -3.31 9.94
CA SER A 43 -11.37 -3.15 11.04
C SER A 43 -12.15 -4.43 11.28
N GLU A 44 -12.30 -4.79 12.55
CA GLU A 44 -13.08 -5.95 12.94
C GLU A 44 -14.57 -5.62 13.14
N LEU A 45 -14.91 -4.31 13.09
CA LEU A 45 -16.29 -3.86 13.31
C LEU A 45 -17.04 -3.75 11.98
N PRO A 46 -18.27 -4.28 11.89
CA PRO A 46 -19.03 -4.25 10.63
C PRO A 46 -19.39 -2.85 10.16
N ALA A 47 -19.55 -1.89 11.07
CA ALA A 47 -19.89 -0.51 10.75
C ALA A 47 -18.76 0.41 11.19
N SER A 48 -17.74 0.53 10.37
CA SER A 48 -16.48 1.20 10.73
C SER A 48 -16.40 2.68 10.35
N GLY A 49 -17.46 3.30 9.84
CA GLY A 49 -17.43 4.71 9.47
C GLY A 49 -16.73 4.96 8.14
N ASP A 50 -15.83 5.97 8.09
CA ASP A 50 -15.27 6.46 6.84
C ASP A 50 -14.31 5.48 6.15
N PHE A 51 -13.68 4.61 6.91
CA PHE A 51 -12.80 3.60 6.33
C PHE A 51 -12.84 2.32 7.18
N ASN A 52 -12.46 1.21 6.58
CA ASN A 52 -12.44 -0.10 7.24
C ASN A 52 -11.14 -0.86 7.02
N LEU A 53 -10.17 -0.24 6.35
CA LEU A 53 -8.87 -0.84 6.11
C LEU A 53 -7.81 0.24 6.02
N MET A 54 -6.61 -0.06 6.53
CA MET A 54 -5.45 0.83 6.40
C MET A 54 -4.28 0.09 5.78
N LEU A 55 -3.63 0.75 4.83
CA LEU A 55 -2.34 0.33 4.28
C LEU A 55 -1.28 1.22 4.90
N VAL A 56 -0.34 0.63 5.60
CA VAL A 56 0.69 1.36 6.35
C VAL A 56 2.08 1.00 5.81
N VAL A 57 2.85 2.03 5.50
CA VAL A 57 4.25 1.87 5.10
C VAL A 57 5.11 2.62 6.10
N ARG A 58 6.09 1.95 6.69
CA ARG A 58 7.00 2.54 7.66
C ARG A 58 8.34 2.82 6.99
N PHE A 59 8.80 4.06 7.12
CA PHE A 59 10.09 4.50 6.62
C PHE A 59 11.05 4.70 7.79
N ALA A 60 12.34 4.45 7.54
CA ALA A 60 13.36 4.59 8.59
C ALA A 60 13.57 6.05 8.98
N ASN A 61 13.45 6.98 8.02
CA ASN A 61 13.65 8.41 8.24
C ASN A 61 12.96 9.23 7.15
N ASN A 62 12.93 10.55 7.31
CA ASN A 62 12.27 11.45 6.35
C ASN A 62 12.96 11.48 4.98
N GLU A 63 14.24 11.22 4.91
CA GLU A 63 14.98 11.16 3.64
C GLU A 63 14.49 10.02 2.77
N ALA A 64 14.05 8.93 3.39
CA ALA A 64 13.49 7.79 2.68
C ALA A 64 12.19 8.13 1.95
N LEU A 65 11.56 9.26 2.25
CA LEU A 65 10.33 9.70 1.60
C LEU A 65 10.59 10.59 0.38
N ALA A 66 11.82 11.06 0.19
CA ALA A 66 12.15 11.91 -0.94
C ALA A 66 12.03 11.12 -2.25
N PRO A 67 11.38 11.68 -3.28
CA PRO A 67 11.28 11.03 -4.57
C PRO A 67 12.63 11.11 -5.30
N TYR A 68 13.30 10.00 -5.41
CA TYR A 68 14.53 9.90 -6.15
C TYR A 68 14.31 9.08 -7.42
N GLN A 69 14.78 9.59 -8.52
CA GLN A 69 14.76 8.86 -9.76
C GLN A 69 15.53 7.54 -9.65
N GLU A 70 16.66 7.58 -8.97
CA GLU A 70 17.47 6.37 -8.72
C GLU A 70 16.69 5.31 -7.95
N ARG A 71 15.89 5.71 -6.98
CA ARG A 71 15.05 4.78 -6.22
C ARG A 71 13.99 4.15 -7.08
N TYR A 72 13.36 4.96 -7.91
CA TYR A 72 12.35 4.48 -8.86
C TYR A 72 12.97 3.50 -9.86
N GLU A 73 14.11 3.85 -10.42
CA GLU A 73 14.82 2.99 -11.38
C GLU A 73 15.24 1.67 -10.74
N ALA A 74 15.77 1.71 -9.51
CA ALA A 74 16.13 0.51 -8.78
C ALA A 74 14.90 -0.38 -8.51
N PHE A 75 13.78 0.24 -8.13
CA PHE A 75 12.52 -0.46 -7.92
C PHE A 75 12.04 -1.14 -9.20
N MET A 76 12.00 -0.41 -10.31
CA MET A 76 11.52 -0.95 -11.58
C MET A 76 12.40 -2.08 -12.09
N LYS A 77 13.70 -1.99 -11.88
CA LYS A 77 14.64 -3.04 -12.27
C LYS A 77 14.38 -4.34 -11.49
N GLU A 78 14.16 -4.22 -10.18
CA GLU A 78 13.91 -5.39 -9.32
C GLU A 78 12.50 -5.94 -9.47
N PHE A 79 11.50 -5.05 -9.52
CA PHE A 79 10.09 -5.43 -9.64
C PHE A 79 9.77 -6.01 -11.02
N GLY A 80 10.36 -5.41 -12.05
CA GLY A 80 10.18 -5.81 -13.43
C GLY A 80 9.03 -5.09 -14.11
N GLU A 81 9.24 -4.77 -15.38
CA GLU A 81 8.25 -4.04 -16.18
C GLU A 81 6.97 -4.86 -16.37
N GLU A 82 7.11 -6.16 -16.61
CA GLU A 82 5.97 -7.06 -16.78
C GLU A 82 5.10 -7.10 -15.52
N GLN A 83 5.72 -7.22 -14.35
CA GLN A 83 4.98 -7.24 -13.08
C GLN A 83 4.31 -5.89 -12.81
N SER A 84 4.97 -4.79 -13.16
CA SER A 84 4.41 -3.44 -13.02
C SER A 84 3.17 -3.28 -13.90
N GLU A 85 3.21 -3.74 -15.14
CA GLU A 85 2.06 -3.70 -16.04
C GLU A 85 0.90 -4.53 -15.52
N LYS A 86 1.16 -5.74 -15.04
CA LYS A 86 0.14 -6.61 -14.46
C LYS A 86 -0.52 -5.98 -13.24
N THR A 87 0.27 -5.36 -12.38
CA THR A 87 -0.23 -4.68 -11.19
C THR A 87 -1.13 -3.52 -11.57
N THR A 88 -0.68 -2.69 -12.51
CA THR A 88 -1.45 -1.54 -12.98
C THR A 88 -2.75 -1.96 -13.64
N GLU A 89 -2.72 -2.95 -14.51
CA GLU A 89 -3.93 -3.48 -15.17
C GLU A 89 -4.93 -4.02 -14.16
N TYR A 90 -4.45 -4.82 -13.21
CA TYR A 90 -5.33 -5.38 -12.18
C TYR A 90 -5.99 -4.27 -11.37
N ALA A 91 -5.21 -3.26 -10.96
CA ALA A 91 -5.73 -2.14 -10.17
C ALA A 91 -6.78 -1.34 -10.95
N GLN A 92 -6.52 -1.05 -12.21
CA GLN A 92 -7.45 -0.29 -13.05
C GLN A 92 -8.76 -1.03 -13.32
N GLU A 93 -8.69 -2.35 -13.50
CA GLU A 93 -9.86 -3.16 -13.81
C GLU A 93 -10.69 -3.50 -12.58
N ASN A 94 -10.07 -3.74 -11.45
CA ASN A 94 -10.73 -4.33 -10.29
C ASN A 94 -10.96 -3.38 -9.12
N TYR A 95 -10.01 -2.51 -8.79
CA TYR A 95 -10.09 -1.71 -7.58
C TYR A 95 -11.22 -0.68 -7.57
N PRO A 96 -11.58 -0.01 -8.67
CA PRO A 96 -12.71 0.93 -8.62
C PRO A 96 -14.03 0.29 -8.19
N GLY A 97 -14.23 -0.99 -8.48
CA GLY A 97 -15.40 -1.75 -8.06
C GLY A 97 -15.31 -2.32 -6.64
N MET A 98 -14.13 -2.30 -6.02
CA MET A 98 -13.89 -2.92 -4.72
C MET A 98 -13.74 -1.93 -3.59
N ARG A 99 -13.22 -0.73 -3.86
CA ARG A 99 -12.81 0.20 -2.81
C ARG A 99 -12.91 1.65 -3.22
N GLU A 100 -12.83 2.50 -2.19
CA GLU A 100 -12.61 3.93 -2.31
C GLU A 100 -11.47 4.30 -1.37
N ILE A 101 -10.49 5.06 -1.86
CA ILE A 101 -9.43 5.61 -1.01
C ILE A 101 -10.01 6.84 -0.33
N THR A 102 -10.06 6.83 1.00
CA THR A 102 -10.68 7.91 1.78
C THR A 102 -9.68 8.91 2.33
N GLY A 103 -8.40 8.58 2.37
CA GLY A 103 -7.38 9.50 2.83
C GLY A 103 -5.99 8.94 2.68
N GLU A 104 -5.01 9.85 2.60
CA GLU A 104 -3.60 9.50 2.60
C GLU A 104 -2.92 10.40 3.61
N TYR A 105 -2.18 9.81 4.55
CA TYR A 105 -1.60 10.50 5.69
C TYR A 105 -0.14 10.15 5.83
N ARG A 106 0.64 11.14 6.26
CA ARG A 106 2.03 10.97 6.62
C ARG A 106 2.15 11.25 8.10
N PHE A 107 2.34 10.20 8.90
CA PHE A 107 2.47 10.30 10.34
C PHE A 107 3.93 10.18 10.76
N ARG A 108 4.25 10.89 11.82
CA ARG A 108 5.55 10.82 12.46
C ARG A 108 5.35 10.35 13.89
N ARG A 109 6.10 9.33 14.28
CA ARG A 109 6.08 8.86 15.65
C ARG A 109 6.68 9.91 16.58
N ILE A 110 5.99 10.20 17.65
CA ILE A 110 6.44 11.14 18.70
C ILE A 110 6.51 10.39 20.01
N ASP A 111 7.70 10.36 20.61
CA ASP A 111 7.90 9.75 21.92
C ASP A 111 7.99 10.86 22.96
N LEU A 112 7.04 10.88 23.90
CA LEU A 112 6.99 11.85 24.97
C LEU A 112 7.50 11.22 26.26
N LYS A 113 8.74 11.46 26.58
CA LYS A 113 9.34 10.98 27.83
C LYS A 113 9.78 12.12 28.72
#